data_6011c8e3b0c7c2c82e6bb8ef9c0ced03
#
_entry.id   6011c8e3b0c7c2c82e6bb8ef9c0ced03
#
_cell.length_a   1.000
_cell.length_b   1.000
_cell.length_c   1.000
_cell.angle_alpha   90.00
_cell.angle_beta   90.00
_cell.angle_gamma   90.00
#
_symmetry.space_group_name_H-M   'P 1'
#
loop_
_entity.id
_entity.type
_entity.pdbx_description
1 polymer ?
#
loop_
_entity_poly.entity_id
_entity_poly.type
_entity_poly.pdbx_seq_one_letter_code
_entity_poly.pdbx_strand_id
1 'polypeptide(L)'
;YDIVFGFSNFIRDWKQYLQPVPAKYVNMAQMQDVTQSHIDVNSWDGEMIQFPIDGDRHYLKYRKDVIDNPEYQAKYKAETGNELRIPQTWKEYAEMAAFFNGWDWDNDGELEYGSAEVMKKDDLMFAAFFSRSVAYSKNPRVKGGFFFDLETMEPLINGPGFVEALTDWVEATKYVPPGGINFGLGDEINSFGGGQTLFSFSWDDAFVKAMEDDSPIKNKVGAAPLPGATRVWNRDSGAWEQEYNQAPYIVWGWTAAVAKKSKNHDMAFDYLCFFANDANHQADIGIGRFGVNPFKKSDFVPEIYVERQGWDPEIAKQYADTLMEMEEGSTNRVFPLRVPGVFQFNSAVATGTSKALAGQLSPQEALDEVAAEWTKIVKRIGADTIREAYAIGVALEDAE
;
A
#
# COMPACT_ATOMS: atom_id res chain seq x y z
N TYR A 1 2.08 12.24 -28.02
CA TYR A 1 1.37 12.49 -26.76
C TYR A 1 2.03 13.66 -26.06
N ASP A 2 1.21 14.53 -25.41
CA ASP A 2 1.70 15.67 -24.65
C ASP A 2 1.79 15.34 -23.16
N ILE A 3 0.81 14.60 -22.64
CA ILE A 3 0.74 14.12 -21.25
C ILE A 3 0.75 12.59 -21.24
N VAL A 4 1.41 12.00 -20.28
CA VAL A 4 1.42 10.58 -19.98
C VAL A 4 0.98 10.36 -18.53
N PHE A 5 0.18 9.32 -18.32
CA PHE A 5 -0.22 8.86 -16.99
C PHE A 5 0.51 7.57 -16.66
N GLY A 6 0.83 7.37 -15.39
CA GLY A 6 1.52 6.16 -14.94
C GLY A 6 1.72 6.15 -13.43
N PHE A 7 2.70 5.36 -13.01
CA PHE A 7 3.05 5.21 -11.61
C PHE A 7 4.43 5.79 -11.32
N SER A 8 4.61 6.34 -10.14
CA SER A 8 5.88 6.95 -9.72
C SER A 8 7.05 5.95 -9.62
N ASN A 9 6.79 4.66 -9.42
CA ASN A 9 7.84 3.64 -9.40
C ASN A 9 8.58 3.49 -10.74
N PHE A 10 7.98 3.90 -11.88
CA PHE A 10 8.64 3.92 -13.18
C PHE A 10 9.46 5.18 -13.46
N ILE A 11 9.53 6.12 -12.53
CA ILE A 11 10.17 7.43 -12.73
C ILE A 11 11.61 7.30 -13.26
N ARG A 12 12.38 6.30 -12.78
CA ARG A 12 13.76 6.08 -13.22
C ARG A 12 13.87 5.73 -14.70
N ASP A 13 12.99 4.88 -15.19
CA ASP A 13 12.98 4.47 -16.61
C ASP A 13 12.43 5.56 -17.50
N TRP A 14 11.47 6.34 -17.03
CA TRP A 14 10.71 7.29 -17.83
C TRP A 14 11.27 8.71 -17.82
N LYS A 15 11.97 9.15 -16.76
CA LYS A 15 12.42 10.55 -16.60
C LYS A 15 13.18 11.11 -17.79
N GLN A 16 13.91 10.29 -18.52
CA GLN A 16 14.64 10.71 -19.72
C GLN A 16 13.72 11.18 -20.86
N TYR A 17 12.46 10.75 -20.83
CA TYR A 17 11.41 11.09 -21.82
C TYR A 17 10.44 12.14 -21.29
N LEU A 18 10.56 12.53 -20.03
CA LEU A 18 9.66 13.46 -19.35
C LEU A 18 10.33 14.82 -19.19
N GLN A 19 9.50 15.86 -19.18
CA GLN A 19 9.92 17.23 -18.92
C GLN A 19 9.82 17.49 -17.42
N PRO A 20 10.92 17.83 -16.70
CA PRO A 20 10.82 18.25 -15.31
C PRO A 20 9.82 19.39 -15.13
N VAL A 21 9.14 19.40 -13.99
CA VAL A 21 8.10 20.40 -13.70
C VAL A 21 8.75 21.75 -13.40
N PRO A 22 8.53 22.80 -14.23
CA PRO A 22 9.09 24.10 -13.93
C PRO A 22 8.51 24.70 -12.65
N ALA A 23 9.34 25.43 -11.87
CA ALA A 23 8.96 25.98 -10.56
C ALA A 23 7.66 26.80 -10.57
N LYS A 24 7.36 27.51 -11.68
CA LYS A 24 6.09 28.27 -11.80
C LYS A 24 4.87 27.34 -11.68
N TYR A 25 4.94 26.13 -12.22
CA TYR A 25 3.83 25.17 -12.19
C TYR A 25 3.75 24.40 -10.87
N VAL A 26 4.87 24.15 -10.20
CA VAL A 26 4.88 23.63 -8.82
C VAL A 26 4.07 24.55 -7.90
N ASN A 27 4.27 25.88 -8.02
CA ASN A 27 3.52 26.86 -7.25
C ASN A 27 2.05 26.96 -7.68
N MET A 28 1.77 26.96 -9.00
CA MET A 28 0.41 27.01 -9.54
C MET A 28 -0.45 25.81 -9.15
N ALA A 29 0.15 24.62 -9.06
CA ALA A 29 -0.52 23.39 -8.67
C ALA A 29 -0.56 23.19 -7.14
N GLN A 30 -0.14 24.18 -6.36
CA GLN A 30 -0.18 24.15 -4.89
C GLN A 30 0.51 22.93 -4.28
N MET A 31 1.67 22.55 -4.84
CA MET A 31 2.41 21.36 -4.41
C MET A 31 2.91 21.44 -2.96
N GLN A 32 2.93 22.64 -2.33
CA GLN A 32 3.23 22.82 -0.90
C GLN A 32 2.17 22.20 0.02
N ASP A 33 0.95 21.97 -0.48
CA ASP A 33 -0.13 21.30 0.25
C ASP A 33 -0.08 19.76 0.09
N VAL A 34 0.63 19.25 -0.91
CA VAL A 34 0.82 17.82 -1.13
C VAL A 34 1.66 17.24 0.01
N THR A 35 1.33 16.03 0.46
CA THR A 35 2.11 15.34 1.49
C THR A 35 3.53 15.05 1.02
N GLN A 36 4.48 15.01 1.95
CA GLN A 36 5.89 14.89 1.60
C GLN A 36 6.18 13.56 0.90
N SER A 37 5.56 12.46 1.32
CA SER A 37 5.72 11.15 0.68
C SER A 37 5.36 11.18 -0.82
N HIS A 38 4.27 11.88 -1.18
CA HIS A 38 3.86 12.04 -2.57
C HIS A 38 4.78 12.98 -3.38
N ILE A 39 5.34 14.01 -2.74
CA ILE A 39 6.39 14.84 -3.36
C ILE A 39 7.62 13.97 -3.66
N ASP A 40 8.07 13.16 -2.69
CA ASP A 40 9.28 12.35 -2.77
C ASP A 40 9.18 11.27 -3.85
N VAL A 41 8.04 10.56 -3.93
CA VAL A 41 7.87 9.52 -4.98
C VAL A 41 7.73 10.10 -6.38
N ASN A 42 7.26 11.34 -6.53
CA ASN A 42 7.09 12.04 -7.80
C ASN A 42 8.32 12.88 -8.19
N SER A 43 9.35 12.88 -7.34
CA SER A 43 10.61 13.60 -7.56
C SER A 43 11.76 12.63 -7.79
N TRP A 44 12.78 13.10 -8.51
CA TRP A 44 14.01 12.38 -8.73
C TRP A 44 15.20 13.33 -8.63
N ASP A 45 16.11 13.01 -7.73
CA ASP A 45 17.31 13.81 -7.49
C ASP A 45 17.01 15.31 -7.24
N GLY A 46 15.99 15.55 -6.41
CA GLY A 46 15.56 16.90 -6.04
C GLY A 46 14.69 17.64 -7.06
N GLU A 47 14.44 17.06 -8.24
CA GLU A 47 13.56 17.63 -9.26
C GLU A 47 12.21 16.93 -9.30
N MET A 48 11.10 17.66 -9.25
CA MET A 48 9.78 17.11 -9.51
C MET A 48 9.64 16.75 -11.00
N ILE A 49 9.32 15.51 -11.29
CA ILE A 49 9.20 14.97 -12.65
C ILE A 49 7.73 14.70 -13.01
N GLN A 50 6.92 14.35 -12.03
CA GLN A 50 5.53 13.95 -12.20
C GLN A 50 4.65 14.74 -11.23
N PHE A 51 3.40 14.96 -11.63
CA PHE A 51 2.35 15.47 -10.74
C PHE A 51 1.65 14.29 -10.07
N PRO A 52 1.50 14.26 -8.75
CA PRO A 52 0.55 13.36 -8.12
C PRO A 52 -0.87 13.73 -8.56
N ILE A 53 -1.66 12.75 -8.91
CA ILE A 53 -3.07 12.90 -9.27
C ILE A 53 -3.97 11.99 -8.46
N ASP A 54 -3.36 11.13 -7.64
CA ASP A 54 -4.02 10.16 -6.80
C ASP A 54 -3.12 9.82 -5.61
N GLY A 55 -3.74 9.61 -4.45
CA GLY A 55 -3.08 9.50 -3.15
C GLY A 55 -3.05 8.12 -2.54
N ASP A 56 -3.08 7.10 -3.33
CA ASP A 56 -3.11 5.69 -2.92
C ASP A 56 -2.28 5.36 -1.68
N ARG A 57 -2.87 4.60 -0.77
CA ARG A 57 -2.23 4.04 0.43
C ARG A 57 -2.72 2.65 0.71
N HIS A 58 -1.87 1.81 1.28
CA HIS A 58 -2.30 0.55 1.87
C HIS A 58 -2.56 0.74 3.36
N TYR A 59 -3.78 0.48 3.79
CA TYR A 59 -4.19 0.49 5.19
C TYR A 59 -5.24 -0.60 5.46
N LEU A 60 -5.46 -0.91 6.73
CA LEU A 60 -6.46 -1.87 7.17
C LEU A 60 -7.85 -1.25 7.10
N LYS A 61 -8.73 -1.89 6.38
CA LYS A 61 -10.19 -1.66 6.40
C LYS A 61 -10.83 -2.79 7.17
N TYR A 62 -11.81 -2.48 8.01
CA TYR A 62 -12.45 -3.48 8.85
C TYR A 62 -13.93 -3.19 9.06
N ARG A 63 -14.71 -4.23 9.37
CA ARG A 63 -16.12 -4.13 9.79
C ARG A 63 -16.17 -3.62 11.23
N LYS A 64 -16.36 -2.30 11.37
CA LYS A 64 -16.45 -1.63 12.68
C LYS A 64 -17.63 -2.16 13.50
N ASP A 65 -18.77 -2.37 12.84
CA ASP A 65 -19.98 -2.92 13.47
C ASP A 65 -19.76 -4.32 14.07
N VAL A 66 -18.85 -5.11 13.50
CA VAL A 66 -18.51 -6.46 14.02
C VAL A 66 -17.49 -6.36 15.15
N ILE A 67 -16.43 -5.58 14.97
CA ILE A 67 -15.37 -5.41 15.98
C ILE A 67 -15.95 -4.78 17.27
N ASP A 68 -16.83 -3.82 17.15
CA ASP A 68 -17.44 -3.09 18.27
C ASP A 68 -18.67 -3.81 18.85
N ASN A 69 -19.10 -4.94 18.29
CA ASN A 69 -20.27 -5.68 18.77
C ASN A 69 -19.98 -6.38 20.12
N PRO A 70 -20.69 -6.03 21.23
CA PRO A 70 -20.43 -6.60 22.54
C PRO A 70 -20.61 -8.12 22.64
N GLU A 71 -21.54 -8.69 21.82
CA GLU A 71 -21.77 -10.13 21.79
C GLU A 71 -20.58 -10.86 21.16
N TYR A 72 -20.03 -10.31 20.06
CA TYR A 72 -18.85 -10.86 19.41
C TYR A 72 -17.58 -10.66 20.25
N GLN A 73 -17.47 -9.53 20.94
CA GLN A 73 -16.37 -9.30 21.88
C GLN A 73 -16.40 -10.35 23.03
N ALA A 74 -17.56 -10.59 23.59
CA ALA A 74 -17.73 -11.61 24.65
C ALA A 74 -17.44 -13.03 24.14
N LYS A 75 -17.95 -13.38 22.94
CA LYS A 75 -17.73 -14.68 22.31
C LYS A 75 -16.26 -14.91 21.96
N TYR A 76 -15.61 -13.95 21.31
CA TYR A 76 -14.20 -14.00 20.96
C TYR A 76 -13.30 -14.19 22.18
N LYS A 77 -13.57 -13.39 23.23
CA LYS A 77 -12.83 -13.50 24.49
C LYS A 77 -13.04 -14.84 25.18
N ALA A 78 -14.25 -15.38 25.17
CA ALA A 78 -14.56 -16.67 25.78
C ALA A 78 -13.85 -17.84 25.08
N GLU A 79 -13.72 -17.78 23.74
CA GLU A 79 -13.17 -18.86 22.94
C GLU A 79 -11.64 -18.76 22.79
N THR A 80 -11.09 -17.53 22.69
CA THR A 80 -9.65 -17.31 22.41
C THR A 80 -8.85 -16.83 23.64
N GLY A 81 -9.52 -16.27 24.63
CA GLY A 81 -8.89 -15.59 25.78
C GLY A 81 -8.42 -14.15 25.44
N ASN A 82 -8.50 -13.72 24.20
CA ASN A 82 -8.04 -12.42 23.71
C ASN A 82 -9.20 -11.42 23.61
N GLU A 83 -8.87 -10.12 23.58
CA GLU A 83 -9.86 -9.06 23.33
C GLU A 83 -10.09 -8.91 21.81
N LEU A 84 -11.36 -8.80 21.39
CA LEU A 84 -11.70 -8.41 20.02
C LEU A 84 -11.56 -6.88 19.92
N ARG A 85 -10.61 -6.43 19.09
CA ARG A 85 -10.28 -5.03 18.86
C ARG A 85 -9.65 -4.86 17.48
N ILE A 86 -9.34 -3.65 17.08
CA ILE A 86 -8.54 -3.41 15.87
C ILE A 86 -7.19 -4.14 16.03
N PRO A 87 -6.81 -5.05 15.10
CA PRO A 87 -5.59 -5.83 15.22
C PRO A 87 -4.35 -4.93 15.12
N GLN A 88 -3.44 -5.04 16.07
CA GLN A 88 -2.17 -4.32 16.06
C GLN A 88 -1.06 -5.10 15.38
N THR A 89 -1.20 -6.42 15.28
CA THR A 89 -0.20 -7.29 14.66
C THR A 89 -0.82 -8.19 13.61
N TRP A 90 -0.02 -8.60 12.62
CA TRP A 90 -0.46 -9.58 11.63
C TRP A 90 -0.92 -10.90 12.25
N LYS A 91 -0.36 -11.25 13.40
CA LYS A 91 -0.82 -12.42 14.16
C LYS A 91 -2.24 -12.21 14.70
N GLU A 92 -2.53 -11.07 15.31
CA GLU A 92 -3.91 -10.75 15.77
C GLU A 92 -4.88 -10.68 14.60
N TYR A 93 -4.46 -10.10 13.48
CA TYR A 93 -5.24 -10.08 12.23
C TYR A 93 -5.62 -11.50 11.78
N ALA A 94 -4.64 -12.42 11.73
CA ALA A 94 -4.89 -13.81 11.33
C ALA A 94 -5.78 -14.56 12.32
N GLU A 95 -5.61 -14.36 13.64
CA GLU A 95 -6.45 -14.97 14.68
C GLU A 95 -7.92 -14.52 14.58
N MET A 96 -8.14 -13.22 14.35
CA MET A 96 -9.48 -12.67 14.15
C MET A 96 -10.08 -13.12 12.82
N ALA A 97 -9.30 -13.09 11.73
CA ALA A 97 -9.73 -13.59 10.44
C ALA A 97 -10.15 -15.06 10.51
N ALA A 98 -9.40 -15.91 11.24
CA ALA A 98 -9.75 -17.30 11.45
C ALA A 98 -11.07 -17.47 12.23
N PHE A 99 -11.27 -16.67 13.26
CA PHE A 99 -12.46 -16.73 14.11
C PHE A 99 -13.74 -16.36 13.33
N PHE A 100 -13.68 -15.33 12.49
CA PHE A 100 -14.80 -14.83 11.72
C PHE A 100 -14.95 -15.49 10.32
N ASN A 101 -14.23 -16.58 10.07
CA ASN A 101 -14.24 -17.23 8.77
C ASN A 101 -15.30 -18.33 8.66
N GLY A 102 -16.14 -18.25 7.64
CA GLY A 102 -17.00 -19.33 7.22
C GLY A 102 -18.30 -19.51 8.03
N TRP A 103 -18.86 -18.44 8.57
CA TRP A 103 -20.16 -18.43 9.19
C TRP A 103 -20.91 -17.11 8.96
N ASP A 104 -22.23 -17.17 8.92
CA ASP A 104 -23.12 -16.02 8.75
C ASP A 104 -23.17 -15.20 10.05
N TRP A 105 -22.29 -14.20 10.16
CA TRP A 105 -22.20 -13.35 11.35
C TRP A 105 -22.94 -12.02 11.20
N ASP A 106 -23.43 -11.67 10.02
CA ASP A 106 -24.30 -10.49 9.86
C ASP A 106 -25.77 -10.82 9.62
N ASN A 107 -26.12 -12.11 9.57
CA ASN A 107 -27.44 -12.68 9.49
C ASN A 107 -28.17 -12.34 8.18
N ASP A 108 -27.45 -12.27 7.08
CA ASP A 108 -28.01 -12.05 5.75
C ASP A 108 -28.34 -13.36 5.01
N GLY A 109 -27.90 -14.50 5.53
CA GLY A 109 -28.13 -15.84 5.00
C GLY A 109 -27.00 -16.37 4.13
N GLU A 110 -25.94 -15.61 3.94
CA GLU A 110 -24.71 -16.01 3.25
C GLU A 110 -23.59 -16.27 4.28
N LEU A 111 -22.44 -16.74 3.83
CA LEU A 111 -21.29 -16.94 4.71
C LEU A 111 -20.27 -15.82 4.49
N GLU A 112 -19.80 -15.24 5.57
CA GLU A 112 -18.72 -14.28 5.54
C GLU A 112 -17.36 -14.94 5.84
N TYR A 113 -16.29 -14.20 5.53
CA TYR A 113 -14.92 -14.68 5.60
C TYR A 113 -14.03 -13.70 6.37
N GLY A 114 -12.83 -14.17 6.73
CA GLY A 114 -11.90 -13.40 7.53
C GLY A 114 -11.33 -12.18 6.82
N SER A 115 -10.95 -12.33 5.54
CA SER A 115 -10.34 -11.21 4.80
C SER A 115 -10.50 -11.29 3.29
N ALA A 116 -10.42 -10.14 2.63
CA ALA A 116 -10.18 -10.02 1.19
C ALA A 116 -8.84 -9.31 0.97
N GLU A 117 -7.99 -9.89 0.13
CA GLU A 117 -6.66 -9.36 -0.17
C GLU A 117 -6.34 -9.51 -1.66
N VAL A 118 -5.45 -8.65 -2.19
CA VAL A 118 -4.97 -8.75 -3.58
C VAL A 118 -3.93 -9.86 -3.66
N MET A 119 -4.36 -11.08 -4.04
CA MET A 119 -3.54 -12.29 -4.08
C MET A 119 -3.31 -12.83 -5.50
N LYS A 120 -4.03 -12.30 -6.50
CA LYS A 120 -3.87 -12.69 -7.90
C LYS A 120 -2.50 -12.32 -8.42
N LYS A 121 -1.87 -13.25 -9.14
CA LYS A 121 -0.63 -12.97 -9.86
C LYS A 121 -0.86 -11.95 -10.95
N ASP A 122 -0.68 -10.68 -10.62
CA ASP A 122 -0.76 -9.55 -11.52
C ASP A 122 0.25 -8.45 -11.14
N ASP A 123 0.11 -7.28 -11.73
CA ASP A 123 1.03 -6.15 -11.56
C ASP A 123 0.92 -5.46 -10.17
N LEU A 124 0.00 -5.87 -9.30
CA LEU A 124 -0.26 -5.23 -8.01
C LEU A 124 0.10 -6.12 -6.80
N MET A 125 0.10 -7.46 -6.97
CA MET A 125 0.36 -8.43 -5.92
C MET A 125 1.65 -8.18 -5.13
N PHE A 126 2.72 -7.73 -5.80
CA PHE A 126 3.99 -7.45 -5.13
C PHE A 126 3.86 -6.35 -4.07
N ALA A 127 2.99 -5.34 -4.29
CA ALA A 127 2.78 -4.27 -3.33
C ALA A 127 2.11 -4.77 -2.05
N ALA A 128 1.13 -5.66 -2.16
CA ALA A 128 0.51 -6.32 -1.00
C ALA A 128 1.55 -7.12 -0.19
N PHE A 129 2.43 -7.86 -0.87
CA PHE A 129 3.52 -8.58 -0.21
C PHE A 129 4.49 -7.65 0.51
N PHE A 130 4.93 -6.56 -0.13
CA PHE A 130 5.83 -5.60 0.52
C PHE A 130 5.19 -4.90 1.70
N SER A 131 3.92 -4.50 1.60
CA SER A 131 3.18 -3.88 2.70
C SER A 131 3.07 -4.79 3.94
N ARG A 132 3.01 -6.11 3.75
CA ARG A 132 3.08 -7.08 4.84
C ARG A 132 4.51 -7.25 5.35
N SER A 133 5.49 -7.25 4.46
CA SER A 133 6.89 -7.56 4.77
C SER A 133 7.60 -6.49 5.60
N VAL A 134 7.19 -5.22 5.49
CA VAL A 134 7.87 -4.11 6.19
C VAL A 134 7.85 -4.27 7.70
N ALA A 135 6.77 -4.81 8.27
CA ALA A 135 6.65 -5.05 9.70
C ALA A 135 7.73 -6.00 10.25
N TYR A 136 8.16 -6.97 9.44
CA TYR A 136 9.14 -8.00 9.82
C TYR A 136 10.57 -7.68 9.39
N SER A 137 10.74 -6.88 8.32
CA SER A 137 12.03 -6.70 7.64
C SER A 137 12.60 -5.28 7.73
N LYS A 138 11.77 -4.24 7.93
CA LYS A 138 12.25 -2.85 8.07
C LYS A 138 12.55 -2.55 9.53
N ASN A 139 13.73 -2.97 9.99
CA ASN A 139 14.20 -2.65 11.33
C ASN A 139 14.64 -1.16 11.37
N PRO A 140 14.11 -0.35 12.31
CA PRO A 140 14.41 1.09 12.38
C PRO A 140 15.88 1.40 12.72
N ARG A 141 16.61 0.43 13.26
CA ARG A 141 18.04 0.58 13.61
C ARG A 141 18.99 0.17 12.48
N VAL A 142 18.47 -0.48 11.43
CA VAL A 142 19.27 -0.98 10.30
C VAL A 142 19.14 -0.02 9.13
N LYS A 143 20.24 0.53 8.69
CA LYS A 143 20.33 1.44 7.53
C LYS A 143 20.78 0.71 6.27
N GLY A 144 20.72 1.37 5.13
CA GLY A 144 21.32 0.87 3.87
C GLY A 144 20.42 -0.02 3.01
N GLY A 145 19.09 0.14 3.12
CA GLY A 145 18.14 -0.39 2.17
C GLY A 145 17.33 -1.59 2.66
N PHE A 146 16.20 -1.77 2.02
CA PHE A 146 15.20 -2.80 2.30
C PHE A 146 15.22 -3.93 1.27
N PHE A 147 15.38 -3.60 -0.03
CA PHE A 147 15.32 -4.56 -1.14
C PHE A 147 16.66 -5.22 -1.45
N PHE A 148 17.72 -4.44 -1.36
CA PHE A 148 19.09 -4.86 -1.63
C PHE A 148 20.01 -4.36 -0.53
N ASP A 149 21.07 -5.10 -0.26
CA ASP A 149 22.22 -4.56 0.42
C ASP A 149 22.90 -3.51 -0.49
N LEU A 150 23.06 -2.28 -0.01
CA LEU A 150 23.52 -1.17 -0.84
C LEU A 150 25.00 -1.31 -1.26
N GLU A 151 25.81 -2.01 -0.48
CA GLU A 151 27.23 -2.19 -0.78
C GLU A 151 27.47 -3.30 -1.80
N THR A 152 26.80 -4.44 -1.61
CA THR A 152 27.01 -5.64 -2.43
C THR A 152 26.03 -5.77 -3.59
N MET A 153 24.85 -5.12 -3.49
CA MET A 153 23.69 -5.29 -4.37
C MET A 153 23.11 -6.72 -4.31
N GLU A 154 23.38 -7.44 -3.24
CA GLU A 154 22.70 -8.72 -3.00
C GLU A 154 21.23 -8.48 -2.63
N PRO A 155 20.30 -9.23 -3.23
CA PRO A 155 18.89 -9.17 -2.85
C PRO A 155 18.67 -9.59 -1.40
N LEU A 156 17.84 -8.83 -0.66
CA LEU A 156 17.46 -9.15 0.72
C LEU A 156 16.10 -9.85 0.82
N ILE A 157 15.43 -10.01 -0.31
CA ILE A 157 14.04 -10.48 -0.40
C ILE A 157 13.81 -11.90 0.16
N ASN A 158 14.82 -12.74 0.26
CA ASN A 158 14.76 -14.08 0.84
C ASN A 158 15.29 -14.14 2.29
N GLY A 159 15.51 -13.00 2.91
CA GLY A 159 15.88 -12.91 4.32
C GLY A 159 14.74 -13.32 5.26
N PRO A 160 15.07 -13.64 6.54
CA PRO A 160 14.11 -14.20 7.50
C PRO A 160 12.83 -13.38 7.69
N GLY A 161 12.91 -12.02 7.65
CA GLY A 161 11.72 -11.18 7.79
C GLY A 161 10.76 -11.30 6.62
N PHE A 162 11.27 -11.36 5.39
CA PHE A 162 10.43 -11.57 4.21
C PHE A 162 9.82 -12.97 4.18
N VAL A 163 10.59 -13.98 4.61
CA VAL A 163 10.10 -15.37 4.71
C VAL A 163 8.98 -15.49 5.74
N GLU A 164 9.11 -14.82 6.89
CA GLU A 164 8.04 -14.75 7.90
C GLU A 164 6.78 -14.10 7.33
N ALA A 165 6.92 -12.96 6.67
CA ALA A 165 5.80 -12.27 6.04
C ALA A 165 5.07 -13.13 5.00
N LEU A 166 5.81 -13.86 4.17
CA LEU A 166 5.21 -14.76 3.18
C LEU A 166 4.57 -15.99 3.86
N THR A 167 5.14 -16.48 4.96
CA THR A 167 4.55 -17.56 5.75
C THR A 167 3.20 -17.15 6.32
N ASP A 168 3.11 -15.95 6.91
CA ASP A 168 1.86 -15.39 7.39
C ASP A 168 0.84 -15.20 6.25
N TRP A 169 1.31 -14.77 5.09
CA TRP A 169 0.42 -14.57 3.95
C TRP A 169 -0.12 -15.89 3.38
N VAL A 170 0.69 -16.93 3.35
CA VAL A 170 0.24 -18.30 3.00
C VAL A 170 -0.82 -18.78 4.02
N GLU A 171 -0.64 -18.52 5.32
CA GLU A 171 -1.64 -18.86 6.32
C GLU A 171 -2.96 -18.11 6.09
N ALA A 172 -2.91 -16.83 5.74
CA ALA A 172 -4.08 -15.99 5.48
C ALA A 172 -4.95 -16.51 4.31
N THR A 173 -4.39 -17.29 3.39
CA THR A 173 -5.17 -17.90 2.29
C THR A 173 -6.30 -18.81 2.75
N LYS A 174 -6.27 -19.27 4.00
CA LYS A 174 -7.31 -20.12 4.60
C LYS A 174 -8.56 -19.35 4.98
N TYR A 175 -8.47 -18.03 5.09
CA TYR A 175 -9.51 -17.16 5.65
C TYR A 175 -10.11 -16.20 4.64
N VAL A 176 -9.82 -16.41 3.34
CA VAL A 176 -10.40 -15.64 2.24
C VAL A 176 -11.61 -16.35 1.65
N PRO A 177 -12.49 -15.65 0.94
CA PRO A 177 -13.61 -16.27 0.24
C PRO A 177 -13.17 -17.38 -0.73
N PRO A 178 -14.06 -18.32 -1.11
CA PRO A 178 -13.74 -19.33 -2.12
C PRO A 178 -13.19 -18.71 -3.40
N GLY A 179 -11.98 -19.13 -3.79
CA GLY A 179 -11.26 -18.55 -4.93
C GLY A 179 -10.49 -17.27 -4.63
N GLY A 180 -10.47 -16.79 -3.39
CA GLY A 180 -9.82 -15.54 -2.96
C GLY A 180 -8.34 -15.43 -3.29
N ILE A 181 -7.61 -16.55 -3.42
CA ILE A 181 -6.21 -16.55 -3.91
C ILE A 181 -6.06 -16.01 -5.35
N ASN A 182 -7.16 -15.87 -6.08
CA ASN A 182 -7.20 -15.29 -7.43
C ASN A 182 -7.84 -13.89 -7.45
N PHE A 183 -8.08 -13.28 -6.29
CA PHE A 183 -8.62 -11.93 -6.23
C PHE A 183 -7.57 -10.90 -6.68
N GLY A 184 -7.91 -10.18 -7.76
CA GLY A 184 -7.27 -8.91 -8.11
C GLY A 184 -7.90 -7.76 -7.33
N LEU A 185 -7.46 -6.54 -7.59
CA LEU A 185 -7.95 -5.35 -6.90
C LEU A 185 -9.47 -5.20 -6.98
N GLY A 186 -10.07 -5.37 -8.17
CA GLY A 186 -11.52 -5.24 -8.35
C GLY A 186 -12.33 -6.29 -7.60
N ASP A 187 -11.81 -7.52 -7.47
CA ASP A 187 -12.46 -8.61 -6.73
C ASP A 187 -12.42 -8.31 -5.21
N GLU A 188 -11.28 -7.83 -4.71
CA GLU A 188 -11.09 -7.43 -3.31
C GLU A 188 -12.02 -6.27 -2.94
N ILE A 189 -12.06 -5.20 -3.75
CA ILE A 189 -12.95 -4.04 -3.58
C ILE A 189 -14.40 -4.49 -3.48
N ASN A 190 -14.86 -5.35 -4.39
CA ASN A 190 -16.25 -5.81 -4.41
C ASN A 190 -16.55 -6.76 -3.24
N SER A 191 -15.62 -7.61 -2.84
CA SER A 191 -15.82 -8.54 -1.73
C SER A 191 -15.97 -7.78 -0.40
N PHE A 192 -15.07 -6.85 -0.09
CA PHE A 192 -15.17 -6.04 1.12
C PHE A 192 -16.35 -5.07 1.04
N GLY A 193 -16.49 -4.31 -0.05
CA GLY A 193 -17.58 -3.35 -0.23
C GLY A 193 -18.97 -3.98 -0.27
N GLY A 194 -19.06 -5.27 -0.61
CA GLY A 194 -20.26 -6.09 -0.54
C GLY A 194 -20.55 -6.71 0.83
N GLY A 195 -19.68 -6.54 1.82
CA GLY A 195 -19.87 -7.02 3.19
C GLY A 195 -19.37 -8.44 3.46
N GLN A 196 -18.77 -9.11 2.49
CA GLN A 196 -18.38 -10.52 2.59
C GLN A 196 -17.21 -10.81 3.53
N THR A 197 -16.45 -9.80 3.96
CA THR A 197 -15.23 -10.04 4.77
C THR A 197 -15.11 -9.09 5.93
N LEU A 198 -14.51 -9.59 7.03
CA LEU A 198 -14.21 -8.79 8.21
C LEU A 198 -13.15 -7.73 7.93
N PHE A 199 -12.10 -8.12 7.21
CA PHE A 199 -10.97 -7.28 6.88
C PHE A 199 -10.73 -7.18 5.38
N SER A 200 -10.12 -6.07 4.99
CA SER A 200 -9.48 -5.87 3.70
C SER A 200 -8.21 -5.04 3.92
N PHE A 201 -7.15 -5.35 3.18
CA PHE A 201 -6.08 -4.38 3.04
C PHE A 201 -5.67 -4.26 1.57
N SER A 202 -5.78 -3.05 1.06
CA SER A 202 -5.39 -2.65 -0.28
C SER A 202 -5.45 -1.12 -0.35
N TRP A 203 -5.58 -0.59 -1.55
CA TRP A 203 -5.79 0.84 -1.80
C TRP A 203 -7.12 1.35 -1.23
N ASP A 204 -7.28 2.66 -1.23
CA ASP A 204 -8.44 3.37 -0.66
C ASP A 204 -9.78 2.96 -1.28
N ASP A 205 -9.78 2.54 -2.54
CA ASP A 205 -11.00 2.22 -3.32
C ASP A 205 -11.97 1.28 -2.61
N ALA A 206 -11.47 0.30 -1.85
CA ALA A 206 -12.34 -0.62 -1.11
C ALA A 206 -13.10 0.07 0.03
N PHE A 207 -12.50 1.08 0.69
CA PHE A 207 -13.18 1.88 1.70
C PHE A 207 -14.24 2.76 1.06
N VAL A 208 -13.90 3.44 -0.03
CA VAL A 208 -14.84 4.27 -0.80
C VAL A 208 -16.02 3.44 -1.29
N LYS A 209 -15.77 2.23 -1.83
CA LYS A 209 -16.83 1.31 -2.26
C LYS A 209 -17.73 0.89 -1.09
N ALA A 210 -17.16 0.60 0.07
CA ALA A 210 -17.90 0.25 1.28
C ALA A 210 -18.79 1.40 1.79
N MET A 211 -18.45 2.63 1.45
CA MET A 211 -19.17 3.84 1.86
C MET A 211 -20.14 4.39 0.80
N GLU A 212 -20.29 3.73 -0.37
CA GLU A 212 -21.31 4.09 -1.37
C GLU A 212 -22.75 3.88 -0.85
N ASP A 213 -23.70 4.63 -1.40
CA ASP A 213 -25.10 4.60 -0.97
C ASP A 213 -25.78 3.23 -1.14
N ASP A 214 -25.34 2.43 -2.08
CA ASP A 214 -25.85 1.08 -2.37
C ASP A 214 -25.09 -0.04 -1.64
N SER A 215 -24.05 0.30 -0.86
CA SER A 215 -23.33 -0.69 -0.08
C SER A 215 -24.11 -1.13 1.16
N PRO A 216 -24.23 -2.46 1.43
CA PRO A 216 -24.90 -2.98 2.62
C PRO A 216 -24.16 -2.64 3.92
N ILE A 217 -22.90 -2.22 3.80
CA ILE A 217 -22.03 -1.90 4.93
C ILE A 217 -21.68 -0.40 5.04
N LYS A 218 -22.40 0.47 4.32
CA LYS A 218 -22.24 1.91 4.48
C LYS A 218 -22.33 2.32 5.95
N ASN A 219 -21.39 3.11 6.41
CA ASN A 219 -21.28 3.56 7.81
C ASN A 219 -21.09 2.43 8.84
N LYS A 220 -20.61 1.25 8.41
CA LYS A 220 -20.30 0.10 9.28
C LYS A 220 -18.82 -0.30 9.24
N VAL A 221 -17.98 0.51 8.59
CA VAL A 221 -16.56 0.22 8.39
C VAL A 221 -15.67 1.20 9.14
N GLY A 222 -14.43 0.80 9.36
CA GLY A 222 -13.40 1.63 9.95
C GLY A 222 -12.08 1.49 9.20
N ALA A 223 -11.21 2.47 9.39
CA ALA A 223 -9.84 2.50 8.87
C ALA A 223 -8.83 2.46 10.02
N ALA A 224 -7.68 1.81 9.79
CA ALA A 224 -6.56 1.80 10.71
C ALA A 224 -5.24 1.59 9.93
N PRO A 225 -4.08 2.00 10.47
CA PRO A 225 -2.80 1.60 9.89
C PRO A 225 -2.70 0.07 9.75
N LEU A 226 -1.89 -0.40 8.79
CA LEU A 226 -1.64 -1.83 8.66
C LEU A 226 -1.03 -2.40 9.94
N PRO A 227 -1.35 -3.67 10.29
CA PRO A 227 -0.78 -4.32 11.45
C PRO A 227 0.74 -4.36 11.41
N GLY A 228 1.36 -4.24 12.57
CA GLY A 228 2.79 -4.45 12.78
C GLY A 228 3.13 -5.92 13.10
N ALA A 229 4.31 -6.11 13.67
CA ALA A 229 4.78 -7.40 14.16
C ALA A 229 5.36 -7.25 15.58
N THR A 230 5.36 -8.33 16.37
CA THR A 230 5.94 -8.35 17.73
C THR A 230 7.45 -8.57 17.72
N ARG A 231 8.04 -8.81 16.55
CA ARG A 231 9.48 -8.98 16.36
C ARG A 231 9.88 -8.49 14.97
N VAL A 232 11.09 -8.00 14.85
CA VAL A 232 11.66 -7.52 13.60
C VAL A 232 13.05 -8.13 13.39
N TRP A 233 13.36 -8.46 12.14
CA TRP A 233 14.67 -9.00 11.80
C TRP A 233 15.73 -7.90 11.77
N ASN A 234 16.81 -8.10 12.51
CA ASN A 234 18.00 -7.27 12.42
C ASN A 234 19.07 -8.02 11.60
N ARG A 235 19.31 -7.55 10.37
CA ARG A 235 20.28 -8.19 9.47
C ARG A 235 21.72 -7.99 9.89
N ASP A 236 22.04 -6.89 10.61
CA ASP A 236 23.41 -6.58 11.02
C ASP A 236 23.87 -7.51 12.15
N SER A 237 22.94 -7.85 13.07
CA SER A 237 23.21 -8.82 14.14
C SER A 237 22.90 -10.27 13.74
N GLY A 238 22.16 -10.48 12.66
CA GLY A 238 21.69 -11.80 12.24
C GLY A 238 20.67 -12.41 13.21
N ALA A 239 19.86 -11.61 13.89
CA ALA A 239 18.95 -12.06 14.94
C ALA A 239 17.57 -11.36 14.90
N TRP A 240 16.56 -12.03 15.44
CA TRP A 240 15.26 -11.44 15.71
C TRP A 240 15.29 -10.59 16.98
N GLU A 241 14.84 -9.35 16.87
CA GLU A 241 14.61 -8.46 18.00
C GLU A 241 13.14 -8.53 18.42
N GLN A 242 12.92 -8.80 19.72
CA GLN A 242 11.60 -8.98 20.29
C GLN A 242 11.02 -7.62 20.68
N GLU A 243 10.58 -6.86 19.71
CA GLU A 243 9.95 -5.56 19.90
C GLU A 243 8.85 -5.35 18.85
N TYR A 244 7.85 -4.56 19.22
CA TYR A 244 6.82 -4.16 18.26
C TYR A 244 7.43 -3.29 17.16
N ASN A 245 7.15 -3.66 15.92
CA ASN A 245 7.56 -2.89 14.75
C ASN A 245 6.39 -2.72 13.79
N GLN A 246 6.15 -1.50 13.40
CA GLN A 246 5.21 -1.12 12.36
C GLN A 246 5.90 -0.12 11.44
N ALA A 247 5.88 -0.39 10.15
CA ALA A 247 6.47 0.47 9.15
C ALA A 247 5.57 0.51 7.92
N PRO A 248 5.23 1.68 7.37
CA PRO A 248 4.48 1.76 6.14
C PRO A 248 5.38 1.47 4.93
N TYR A 249 4.86 0.72 3.98
CA TYR A 249 5.34 0.71 2.61
C TYR A 249 4.60 1.82 1.85
N ILE A 250 5.35 2.79 1.35
CA ILE A 250 4.77 3.89 0.58
C ILE A 250 4.39 3.35 -0.79
N VAL A 251 3.13 3.00 -0.94
CA VAL A 251 2.61 2.67 -2.27
C VAL A 251 2.49 3.94 -3.09
N TRP A 252 2.42 3.77 -4.38
CA TRP A 252 2.26 4.88 -5.32
C TRP A 252 0.79 5.06 -5.67
N GLY A 253 0.39 6.31 -5.91
CA GLY A 253 -0.82 6.63 -6.63
C GLY A 253 -0.54 6.88 -8.12
N TRP A 254 -1.58 7.14 -8.86
CA TRP A 254 -1.46 7.57 -10.25
C TRP A 254 -0.77 8.92 -10.34
N THR A 255 0.06 9.07 -11.37
CA THR A 255 0.81 10.29 -11.65
C THR A 255 0.61 10.74 -13.08
N ALA A 256 0.80 12.02 -13.33
CA ALA A 256 0.81 12.59 -14.66
C ALA A 256 2.09 13.37 -14.93
N ALA A 257 2.61 13.28 -16.14
CA ALA A 257 3.82 13.96 -16.54
C ALA A 257 3.73 14.50 -17.97
N VAL A 258 4.49 15.55 -18.26
CA VAL A 258 4.57 16.13 -19.60
C VAL A 258 5.69 15.47 -20.39
N ALA A 259 5.37 15.01 -21.60
CA ALA A 259 6.36 14.38 -22.47
C ALA A 259 7.40 15.41 -22.97
N LYS A 260 8.69 15.07 -22.85
CA LYS A 260 9.81 15.94 -23.24
C LYS A 260 9.77 16.39 -24.69
N LYS A 261 9.21 15.55 -25.59
CA LYS A 261 9.07 15.84 -27.00
C LYS A 261 7.76 16.55 -27.38
N SER A 262 6.91 16.88 -26.40
CA SER A 262 5.72 17.69 -26.65
C SER A 262 6.12 19.04 -27.27
N LYS A 263 5.27 19.56 -28.15
CA LYS A 263 5.39 20.93 -28.64
C LYS A 263 4.47 21.90 -27.89
N ASN A 264 3.72 21.38 -26.92
CA ASN A 264 2.68 22.10 -26.19
C ASN A 264 2.95 22.09 -24.68
N HIS A 265 4.22 22.22 -24.25
CA HIS A 265 4.61 22.08 -22.84
C HIS A 265 3.80 22.98 -21.90
N ASP A 266 3.69 24.27 -22.21
CA ASP A 266 2.96 25.22 -21.35
C ASP A 266 1.48 24.81 -21.23
N MET A 267 0.82 24.48 -22.34
CA MET A 267 -0.58 24.04 -22.32
C MET A 267 -0.78 22.74 -21.54
N ALA A 268 0.17 21.79 -21.64
CA ALA A 268 0.12 20.55 -20.92
C ALA A 268 0.28 20.77 -19.40
N PHE A 269 1.22 21.62 -19.00
CA PHE A 269 1.37 21.99 -17.59
C PHE A 269 0.19 22.80 -17.06
N ASP A 270 -0.36 23.74 -17.83
CA ASP A 270 -1.57 24.48 -17.48
C ASP A 270 -2.76 23.53 -17.22
N TYR A 271 -2.91 22.49 -18.10
CA TYR A 271 -3.95 21.47 -17.89
C TYR A 271 -3.72 20.67 -16.60
N LEU A 272 -2.49 20.25 -16.30
CA LEU A 272 -2.20 19.52 -15.07
C LEU A 272 -2.42 20.40 -13.83
N CYS A 273 -2.08 21.70 -13.88
CA CYS A 273 -2.40 22.63 -12.82
C CYS A 273 -3.91 22.85 -12.65
N PHE A 274 -4.67 22.88 -13.75
CA PHE A 274 -6.12 22.95 -13.68
C PHE A 274 -6.70 21.71 -13.00
N PHE A 275 -6.22 20.52 -13.35
CA PHE A 275 -6.62 19.27 -12.71
C PHE A 275 -6.27 19.24 -11.21
N ALA A 276 -5.06 19.67 -10.87
CA ALA A 276 -4.55 19.65 -9.49
C ALA A 276 -5.00 20.82 -8.60
N ASN A 277 -5.74 21.83 -9.13
CA ASN A 277 -6.19 22.93 -8.31
C ASN A 277 -7.20 22.48 -7.25
N ASP A 278 -7.27 23.19 -6.12
CA ASP A 278 -8.05 22.75 -4.96
C ASP A 278 -9.53 22.52 -5.27
N ALA A 279 -10.14 23.39 -6.08
CA ALA A 279 -11.57 23.28 -6.39
C ALA A 279 -11.90 21.99 -7.16
N ASN A 280 -11.09 21.64 -8.16
CA ASN A 280 -11.28 20.42 -8.94
C ASN A 280 -10.89 19.19 -8.12
N HIS A 281 -9.72 19.22 -7.48
CA HIS A 281 -9.24 18.13 -6.66
C HIS A 281 -10.21 17.77 -5.52
N GLN A 282 -10.71 18.76 -4.78
CA GLN A 282 -11.72 18.53 -3.74
C GLN A 282 -13.06 18.03 -4.30
N ALA A 283 -13.41 18.41 -5.53
CA ALA A 283 -14.58 17.85 -6.19
C ALA A 283 -14.37 16.37 -6.51
N ASP A 284 -13.19 16.00 -7.02
CA ASP A 284 -12.84 14.62 -7.35
C ASP A 284 -12.79 13.73 -6.09
N ILE A 285 -12.13 14.19 -5.02
CA ILE A 285 -12.14 13.53 -3.72
C ILE A 285 -13.57 13.38 -3.17
N GLY A 286 -14.40 14.44 -3.30
CA GLY A 286 -15.79 14.42 -2.86
C GLY A 286 -16.68 13.46 -3.66
N ILE A 287 -16.32 13.13 -4.90
CA ILE A 287 -17.00 12.08 -5.68
C ILE A 287 -16.57 10.70 -5.19
N GLY A 288 -15.29 10.55 -4.83
CA GLY A 288 -14.71 9.33 -4.27
C GLY A 288 -14.71 8.12 -5.21
N ARG A 289 -15.08 8.30 -6.46
CA ARG A 289 -15.08 7.26 -7.49
C ARG A 289 -13.87 7.41 -8.39
N PHE A 290 -13.53 6.37 -9.12
CA PHE A 290 -12.48 6.39 -10.15
C PHE A 290 -11.04 6.52 -9.64
N GLY A 291 -10.76 6.11 -8.40
CA GLY A 291 -9.40 6.06 -7.86
C GLY A 291 -8.75 7.44 -7.76
N VAL A 292 -9.47 8.45 -7.29
CA VAL A 292 -8.90 9.73 -6.88
C VAL A 292 -8.96 9.80 -5.37
N ASN A 293 -7.84 9.47 -4.74
CA ASN A 293 -7.69 9.34 -3.30
C ASN A 293 -6.93 10.55 -2.71
N PRO A 294 -7.08 10.83 -1.41
CA PRO A 294 -6.47 11.98 -0.75
C PRO A 294 -4.95 11.98 -0.82
N PHE A 295 -4.31 13.09 -1.23
CA PHE A 295 -2.85 13.28 -1.19
C PHE A 295 -2.41 14.67 -0.77
N LYS A 296 -3.34 15.60 -0.61
CA LYS A 296 -3.09 16.92 -0.03
C LYS A 296 -3.42 16.94 1.46
N LYS A 297 -2.69 17.71 2.23
CA LYS A 297 -2.97 17.90 3.66
C LYS A 297 -4.38 18.44 3.90
N SER A 298 -4.87 19.30 3.00
CA SER A 298 -6.23 19.82 3.02
C SER A 298 -7.31 18.78 2.72
N ASP A 299 -6.95 17.59 2.25
CA ASP A 299 -7.91 16.50 2.02
C ASP A 299 -8.25 15.74 3.31
N PHE A 300 -7.38 15.82 4.33
CA PHE A 300 -7.56 15.10 5.60
C PHE A 300 -8.51 15.83 6.55
N VAL A 301 -9.59 16.36 5.98
CA VAL A 301 -10.63 17.12 6.68
C VAL A 301 -11.94 16.34 6.61
N PRO A 302 -12.45 15.83 7.76
CA PRO A 302 -13.64 14.97 7.79
C PRO A 302 -14.87 15.57 7.12
N GLU A 303 -15.01 16.89 7.17
CA GLU A 303 -16.16 17.62 6.62
C GLU A 303 -16.35 17.41 5.11
N ILE A 304 -15.26 17.18 4.37
CA ILE A 304 -15.32 16.89 2.92
C ILE A 304 -16.16 15.63 2.66
N TYR A 305 -15.91 14.58 3.43
CA TYR A 305 -16.59 13.28 3.29
C TYR A 305 -18.01 13.32 3.83
N VAL A 306 -18.24 14.02 4.93
CA VAL A 306 -19.57 14.20 5.51
C VAL A 306 -20.48 14.99 4.56
N GLU A 307 -20.02 16.16 4.08
CA GLU A 307 -20.85 17.05 3.28
C GLU A 307 -21.07 16.58 1.85
N ARG A 308 -20.05 15.93 1.24
CA ARG A 308 -20.11 15.55 -0.17
C ARG A 308 -20.50 14.11 -0.42
N GLN A 309 -20.15 13.21 0.51
CA GLN A 309 -20.40 11.77 0.35
C GLN A 309 -21.42 11.24 1.37
N GLY A 310 -21.87 12.05 2.32
CA GLY A 310 -22.86 11.65 3.33
C GLY A 310 -22.33 10.57 4.30
N TRP A 311 -21.03 10.60 4.59
CA TRP A 311 -20.46 9.68 5.55
C TRP A 311 -20.84 10.05 6.98
N ASP A 312 -20.88 9.07 7.86
CA ASP A 312 -21.00 9.30 9.29
C ASP A 312 -19.79 10.14 9.78
N PRO A 313 -20.01 11.20 10.59
CA PRO A 313 -18.93 12.07 11.03
C PRO A 313 -17.81 11.37 11.82
N GLU A 314 -18.13 10.33 12.62
CA GLU A 314 -17.14 9.59 13.38
C GLU A 314 -16.26 8.75 12.43
N ILE A 315 -16.88 8.11 11.44
CA ILE A 315 -16.16 7.32 10.42
C ILE A 315 -15.30 8.22 9.54
N ALA A 316 -15.83 9.36 9.09
CA ALA A 316 -15.07 10.33 8.30
C ALA A 316 -13.86 10.84 9.08
N LYS A 317 -14.03 11.11 10.39
CA LYS A 317 -12.92 11.53 11.25
C LYS A 317 -11.89 10.42 11.41
N GLN A 318 -12.32 9.19 11.69
CA GLN A 318 -11.39 8.06 11.84
C GLN A 318 -10.60 7.81 10.56
N TYR A 319 -11.24 7.89 9.40
CA TYR A 319 -10.57 7.78 8.10
C TYR A 319 -9.51 8.86 7.92
N ALA A 320 -9.87 10.13 8.09
CA ALA A 320 -8.94 11.26 7.95
C ALA A 320 -7.77 11.18 8.95
N ASP A 321 -8.04 10.85 10.22
CA ASP A 321 -7.02 10.67 11.25
C ASP A 321 -6.06 9.53 10.89
N THR A 322 -6.57 8.41 10.36
CA THR A 322 -5.75 7.27 9.92
C THR A 322 -4.80 7.68 8.79
N LEU A 323 -5.30 8.40 7.78
CA LEU A 323 -4.45 8.84 6.67
C LEU A 323 -3.37 9.82 7.14
N MET A 324 -3.71 10.73 8.04
CA MET A 324 -2.75 11.67 8.63
C MET A 324 -1.70 10.95 9.48
N GLU A 325 -2.10 9.98 10.30
CA GLU A 325 -1.18 9.16 11.10
C GLU A 325 -0.18 8.40 10.21
N MET A 326 -0.64 7.87 9.08
CA MET A 326 0.23 7.17 8.14
C MET A 326 1.24 8.09 7.46
N GLU A 327 0.89 9.34 7.23
CA GLU A 327 1.80 10.34 6.63
C GLU A 327 2.82 10.89 7.62
N GLU A 328 2.40 11.17 8.84
CA GLU A 328 3.20 11.88 9.84
C GLU A 328 3.75 10.97 10.95
N GLY A 329 3.10 9.83 11.18
CA GLY A 329 3.31 9.01 12.38
C GLY A 329 4.60 8.18 12.39
N SER A 330 5.26 7.96 11.26
CA SER A 330 6.47 7.13 11.22
C SER A 330 7.51 7.63 10.23
N THR A 331 8.72 7.83 10.73
CA THR A 331 9.92 8.01 9.89
C THR A 331 10.51 6.69 9.41
N ASN A 332 10.16 5.55 10.07
CA ASN A 332 10.57 4.21 9.65
C ASN A 332 9.66 3.72 8.52
N ARG A 333 9.95 4.12 7.29
CA ARG A 333 9.14 3.82 6.09
C ARG A 333 9.99 3.23 4.98
N VAL A 334 9.35 2.56 4.01
CA VAL A 334 9.99 2.03 2.81
C VAL A 334 9.33 2.65 1.58
N PHE A 335 10.15 3.24 0.71
CA PHE A 335 9.70 3.73 -0.58
C PHE A 335 9.69 2.60 -1.64
N PRO A 336 8.86 2.70 -2.69
CA PRO A 336 8.84 1.70 -3.75
C PRO A 336 10.22 1.59 -4.43
N LEU A 337 10.54 0.41 -4.91
CA LEU A 337 11.75 0.19 -5.69
C LEU A 337 11.68 0.99 -6.99
N ARG A 338 12.58 1.99 -7.16
CA ARG A 338 12.62 2.90 -8.30
C ARG A 338 13.95 2.78 -9.03
N VAL A 339 14.19 1.61 -9.64
CA VAL A 339 15.44 1.28 -10.33
C VAL A 339 15.17 0.94 -11.81
N PRO A 340 16.18 0.98 -12.68
CA PRO A 340 16.01 0.53 -14.05
C PRO A 340 15.48 -0.89 -14.13
N GLY A 341 14.43 -1.10 -14.94
CA GLY A 341 13.81 -2.41 -15.11
C GLY A 341 12.96 -2.87 -13.93
N VAL A 342 12.44 -1.97 -13.10
CA VAL A 342 11.64 -2.26 -11.90
C VAL A 342 10.49 -3.25 -12.16
N PHE A 343 9.85 -3.19 -13.33
CA PHE A 343 8.79 -4.11 -13.70
C PHE A 343 9.23 -5.58 -13.63
N GLN A 344 10.49 -5.88 -14.00
CA GLN A 344 11.02 -7.24 -13.99
C GLN A 344 11.23 -7.74 -12.55
N PHE A 345 11.68 -6.86 -11.64
CA PHE A 345 11.82 -7.17 -10.22
C PHE A 345 10.46 -7.47 -9.60
N ASN A 346 9.46 -6.62 -9.84
CA ASN A 346 8.10 -6.79 -9.33
C ASN A 346 7.44 -8.06 -9.89
N SER A 347 7.62 -8.35 -11.17
CA SER A 347 7.09 -9.57 -11.81
C SER A 347 7.71 -10.86 -11.23
N ALA A 348 8.98 -10.82 -10.86
CA ALA A 348 9.63 -11.94 -10.18
C ALA A 348 9.00 -12.18 -8.79
N VAL A 349 8.74 -11.10 -8.02
CA VAL A 349 8.04 -11.19 -6.72
C VAL A 349 6.66 -11.79 -6.90
N ALA A 350 5.84 -11.24 -7.80
CA ALA A 350 4.49 -11.76 -8.06
C ALA A 350 4.51 -13.24 -8.49
N THR A 351 5.54 -13.65 -9.23
CA THR A 351 5.69 -15.07 -9.65
C THR A 351 6.05 -15.97 -8.49
N GLY A 352 7.03 -15.60 -7.65
CA GLY A 352 7.45 -16.41 -6.50
C GLY A 352 6.36 -16.50 -5.44
N THR A 353 5.81 -15.35 -5.04
CA THR A 353 4.75 -15.30 -4.01
C THR A 353 3.52 -16.09 -4.44
N SER A 354 3.08 -16.00 -5.71
CA SER A 354 1.93 -16.76 -6.20
C SER A 354 2.14 -18.27 -6.10
N LYS A 355 3.37 -18.79 -6.31
CA LYS A 355 3.68 -20.21 -6.12
C LYS A 355 3.56 -20.64 -4.67
N ALA A 356 4.00 -19.79 -3.73
CA ALA A 356 3.86 -20.07 -2.31
C ALA A 356 2.39 -20.04 -1.87
N LEU A 357 1.60 -19.03 -2.25
CA LEU A 357 0.17 -18.96 -1.94
C LEU A 357 -0.62 -20.13 -2.52
N ALA A 358 -0.20 -20.66 -3.67
CA ALA A 358 -0.79 -21.86 -4.28
C ALA A 358 -0.26 -23.18 -3.67
N GLY A 359 0.61 -23.15 -2.66
CA GLY A 359 1.20 -24.33 -2.03
C GLY A 359 2.16 -25.14 -2.92
N GLN A 360 2.68 -24.54 -3.99
CA GLN A 360 3.61 -25.20 -4.91
C GLN A 360 5.06 -25.18 -4.40
N LEU A 361 5.42 -24.17 -3.63
CA LEU A 361 6.72 -23.99 -3.00
C LEU A 361 6.52 -23.55 -1.54
N SER A 362 7.48 -23.87 -0.68
CA SER A 362 7.56 -23.22 0.63
C SER A 362 7.88 -21.74 0.48
N PRO A 363 7.56 -20.89 1.47
CA PRO A 363 7.91 -19.47 1.44
C PRO A 363 9.41 -19.21 1.20
N GLN A 364 10.30 -19.99 1.82
CA GLN A 364 11.74 -19.85 1.61
C GLN A 364 12.14 -20.19 0.17
N GLU A 365 11.71 -21.35 -0.37
CA GLU A 365 12.02 -21.76 -1.76
C GLU A 365 11.51 -20.73 -2.77
N ALA A 366 10.31 -20.20 -2.56
CA ALA A 366 9.72 -19.19 -3.42
C ALA A 366 10.55 -17.89 -3.44
N LEU A 367 10.98 -17.42 -2.28
CA LEU A 367 11.79 -16.19 -2.18
C LEU A 367 13.24 -16.41 -2.60
N ASP A 368 13.80 -17.63 -2.47
CA ASP A 368 15.10 -17.99 -3.05
C ASP A 368 15.06 -17.94 -4.58
N GLU A 369 13.97 -18.39 -5.22
CA GLU A 369 13.78 -18.22 -6.67
C GLU A 369 13.69 -16.73 -7.06
N VAL A 370 12.99 -15.91 -6.28
CA VAL A 370 12.92 -14.45 -6.52
C VAL A 370 14.28 -13.80 -6.40
N ALA A 371 15.04 -14.10 -5.34
CA ALA A 371 16.40 -13.56 -5.12
C ALA A 371 17.35 -13.97 -6.26
N ALA A 372 17.27 -15.22 -6.71
CA ALA A 372 18.07 -15.70 -7.85
C ALA A 372 17.73 -14.96 -9.15
N GLU A 373 16.45 -14.68 -9.40
CA GLU A 373 16.03 -13.91 -10.58
C GLU A 373 16.46 -12.43 -10.46
N TRP A 374 16.30 -11.80 -9.29
CA TRP A 374 16.78 -10.46 -9.03
C TRP A 374 18.29 -10.33 -9.27
N THR A 375 19.08 -11.29 -8.80
CA THR A 375 20.53 -11.36 -9.07
C THR A 375 20.85 -11.36 -10.56
N LYS A 376 20.08 -12.12 -11.37
CA LYS A 376 20.26 -12.14 -12.84
C LYS A 376 19.90 -10.77 -13.45
N ILE A 377 18.83 -10.14 -12.99
CA ILE A 377 18.42 -8.81 -13.47
C ILE A 377 19.51 -7.79 -13.15
N VAL A 378 20.01 -7.74 -11.90
CA VAL A 378 21.12 -6.87 -11.47
C VAL A 378 22.35 -7.10 -12.35
N LYS A 379 22.75 -8.35 -12.58
CA LYS A 379 23.90 -8.66 -13.43
C LYS A 379 23.72 -8.19 -14.88
N ARG A 380 22.50 -8.29 -15.43
CA ARG A 380 22.18 -7.89 -16.80
C ARG A 380 22.17 -6.38 -16.99
N ILE A 381 21.60 -5.63 -16.04
CA ILE A 381 21.48 -4.17 -16.11
C ILE A 381 22.80 -3.50 -15.68
N GLY A 382 23.51 -4.09 -14.75
CA GLY A 382 24.76 -3.58 -14.15
C GLY A 382 24.52 -3.13 -12.71
N ALA A 383 25.28 -3.71 -11.77
CA ALA A 383 25.13 -3.47 -10.35
C ALA A 383 25.28 -1.98 -9.98
N ASP A 384 26.27 -1.28 -10.57
CA ASP A 384 26.50 0.14 -10.29
C ASP A 384 25.32 1.01 -10.75
N THR A 385 24.74 0.71 -11.91
CA THR A 385 23.57 1.43 -12.43
C THR A 385 22.34 1.27 -11.53
N ILE A 386 22.13 0.04 -11.00
CA ILE A 386 21.04 -0.22 -10.05
C ILE A 386 21.34 0.48 -8.71
N ARG A 387 22.58 0.36 -8.20
CA ARG A 387 23.01 0.98 -6.94
C ARG A 387 22.81 2.49 -6.93
N GLU A 388 23.26 3.19 -7.97
CA GLU A 388 23.08 4.64 -8.11
C GLU A 388 21.62 5.06 -8.03
N ALA A 389 20.73 4.32 -8.71
CA ALA A 389 19.30 4.61 -8.67
C ALA A 389 18.66 4.24 -7.32
N TYR A 390 19.06 3.10 -6.74
CA TYR A 390 18.53 2.62 -5.46
C TYR A 390 18.95 3.50 -4.30
N ALA A 391 20.17 4.03 -4.31
CA ALA A 391 20.70 4.94 -3.28
C ALA A 391 19.82 6.19 -3.10
N ILE A 392 19.17 6.69 -4.16
CA ILE A 392 18.25 7.83 -4.08
C ILE A 392 17.01 7.47 -3.23
N GLY A 393 16.47 6.26 -3.38
CA GLY A 393 15.36 5.77 -2.56
C GLY A 393 15.79 5.56 -1.10
N VAL A 394 16.94 4.92 -0.89
CA VAL A 394 17.49 4.67 0.46
C VAL A 394 17.78 5.98 1.20
N ALA A 395 18.25 7.01 0.50
CA ALA A 395 18.47 8.32 1.11
C ALA A 395 17.19 8.96 1.64
N LEU A 396 16.03 8.73 0.98
CA LEU A 396 14.73 9.17 1.48
C LEU A 396 14.29 8.38 2.72
N GLU A 397 14.60 7.07 2.77
CA GLU A 397 14.26 6.21 3.91
C GLU A 397 15.13 6.51 5.14
N ASP A 398 16.37 6.91 4.92
CA ASP A 398 17.36 7.16 5.97
C ASP A 398 17.44 8.64 6.39
N ALA A 399 16.75 9.53 5.68
CA ALA A 399 16.61 10.93 6.07
C ALA A 399 15.74 11.03 7.34
N GLU A 400 16.29 11.68 8.37
CA GLU A 400 15.61 11.94 9.65
C GLU A 400 14.76 13.22 9.59
#